data_9997569f6704ae47a993159fc3a75e1a
#
_entry.id   9997569f6704ae47a993159fc3a75e1a
#
_cell.length_a   1.000
_cell.length_b   1.000
_cell.length_c   1.000
_cell.angle_alpha   90.00
_cell.angle_beta   90.00
_cell.angle_gamma   90.00
#
_symmetry.space_group_name_H-M   'P 1'
#
loop_
_entity.id
_entity.type
_entity.pdbx_description
1 polymer ?
#
loop_
_entity_poly.entity_id
_entity_poly.type
_entity_poly.pdbx_seq_one_letter_code
_entity_poly.pdbx_strand_id
1 'polypeptide(L)'
;MRTGGTQAMSPDEFDDELDYRAVDLDVSVTAEALLVTLTVTEDYFDDALVLLRDMMMTPLFDPERLELARRIRIEELKRLPDNPQGLAFREFTKLLYRDSPWGRPPSIASLEALTREDCLDFHRRLLSPGTVMIAVSGAVTAGETQAKLSEHFGSWRGAAPVTPVTAPSPPESGPLWYIHREVPQSVIIIGHIGPGKNSADHYAMTVLDFIVGGGFRSLMFLEIRTRMGLAYSTGTVYNPRRDFGAFAAYAMTGSGTTATVIESTLSILESVKARPVDEETLRWARNALTNSHIFSFLSSHQVARGQMMNEFEGLPPDFLRRYPEGINAVTAEDLQRVAATWLDSGYRTIVTLGDSSRFDKPLSRFGAFRELDSDL
;
A
#
# COMPACT_ATOMS: atom_id res chain seq x y z
N MET A 1 -16.27 13.31 2.05
CA MET A 1 -15.87 14.60 2.64
C MET A 1 -15.57 15.62 1.53
N ARG A 2 -14.50 15.45 0.73
CA ARG A 2 -14.02 16.46 -0.24
C ARG A 2 -15.13 16.94 -1.23
N THR A 3 -15.90 16.03 -1.77
CA THR A 3 -16.93 16.30 -2.80
C THR A 3 -18.35 16.42 -2.24
N GLY A 4 -18.52 16.29 -0.93
CA GLY A 4 -19.83 16.22 -0.29
C GLY A 4 -20.31 17.52 0.35
N GLY A 5 -19.61 18.63 0.13
CA GLY A 5 -19.92 19.93 0.73
C GLY A 5 -19.69 19.97 2.25
N THR A 6 -20.01 21.10 2.83
CA THR A 6 -19.91 21.36 4.27
C THR A 6 -21.26 21.84 4.81
N GLN A 7 -21.42 21.97 6.12
CA GLN A 7 -22.65 22.58 6.67
C GLN A 7 -22.83 24.04 6.26
N ALA A 8 -21.74 24.73 5.88
CA ALA A 8 -21.77 26.13 5.45
C ALA A 8 -21.95 26.32 3.95
N MET A 9 -21.61 25.30 3.13
CA MET A 9 -21.57 25.39 1.68
C MET A 9 -22.09 24.09 1.06
N SER A 10 -22.94 24.22 0.03
CA SER A 10 -23.29 23.09 -0.84
C SER A 10 -22.04 22.52 -1.54
N PRO A 11 -22.11 21.31 -2.12
CA PRO A 11 -20.98 20.74 -2.87
C PRO A 11 -20.46 21.66 -3.99
N ASP A 12 -21.36 22.26 -4.75
CA ASP A 12 -20.99 23.12 -5.88
C ASP A 12 -20.37 24.45 -5.41
N GLU A 13 -20.96 25.10 -4.39
CA GLU A 13 -20.35 26.28 -3.76
C GLU A 13 -18.96 26.00 -3.19
N PHE A 14 -18.76 24.83 -2.58
CA PHE A 14 -17.47 24.44 -2.04
C PHE A 14 -16.43 24.21 -3.15
N ASP A 15 -16.83 23.58 -4.25
CA ASP A 15 -15.96 23.37 -5.41
C ASP A 15 -15.63 24.73 -6.09
N ASP A 16 -16.61 25.64 -6.27
CA ASP A 16 -16.41 26.98 -6.81
C ASP A 16 -15.44 27.82 -5.95
N GLU A 17 -15.53 27.73 -4.62
CA GLU A 17 -14.62 28.43 -3.71
C GLU A 17 -13.17 27.92 -3.78
N LEU A 18 -12.99 26.61 -3.96
CA LEU A 18 -11.65 26.04 -4.18
C LEU A 18 -11.06 26.50 -5.50
N ASP A 19 -11.86 26.46 -6.58
CA ASP A 19 -11.44 26.86 -7.91
C ASP A 19 -11.13 28.36 -7.98
N TYR A 20 -11.97 29.21 -7.38
CA TYR A 20 -11.78 30.66 -7.36
C TYR A 20 -10.45 31.06 -6.69
N ARG A 21 -10.04 30.34 -5.65
CA ARG A 21 -8.79 30.59 -4.90
C ARG A 21 -7.61 29.76 -5.38
N ALA A 22 -7.79 28.98 -6.44
CA ALA A 22 -6.79 28.03 -6.91
C ALA A 22 -6.25 27.12 -5.78
N VAL A 23 -7.15 26.65 -4.91
CA VAL A 23 -6.83 25.70 -3.83
C VAL A 23 -6.90 24.28 -4.38
N ASP A 24 -5.76 23.59 -4.37
CA ASP A 24 -5.72 22.15 -4.63
C ASP A 24 -5.91 21.40 -3.30
N LEU A 25 -7.05 20.74 -3.16
CA LEU A 25 -7.45 19.99 -1.97
C LEU A 25 -7.75 18.55 -2.36
N ASP A 26 -6.82 17.65 -2.08
CA ASP A 26 -6.96 16.21 -2.29
C ASP A 26 -7.24 15.45 -1.00
N VAL A 27 -8.05 14.41 -1.10
CA VAL A 27 -8.35 13.49 0.00
C VAL A 27 -8.19 12.05 -0.49
N SER A 28 -7.22 11.37 0.06
CA SER A 28 -6.94 9.97 -0.23
C SER A 28 -6.97 9.11 1.01
N VAL A 29 -7.28 7.83 0.85
CA VAL A 29 -7.38 6.87 1.95
C VAL A 29 -6.36 5.77 1.74
N THR A 30 -5.54 5.56 2.76
CA THR A 30 -4.69 4.37 2.87
C THR A 30 -5.36 3.33 3.77
N ALA A 31 -4.71 2.18 3.95
CA ALA A 31 -5.22 1.17 4.88
C ALA A 31 -5.17 1.62 6.36
N GLU A 32 -4.43 2.69 6.69
CA GLU A 32 -4.15 3.11 8.08
C GLU A 32 -4.46 4.58 8.35
N ALA A 33 -4.61 5.40 7.31
CA ALA A 33 -4.81 6.83 7.46
C ALA A 33 -5.68 7.43 6.36
N LEU A 34 -6.40 8.49 6.73
CA LEU A 34 -6.95 9.46 5.79
C LEU A 34 -5.88 10.54 5.58
N LEU A 35 -5.46 10.73 4.35
CA LEU A 35 -4.50 11.75 3.97
C LEU A 35 -5.25 12.91 3.30
N VAL A 36 -5.08 14.10 3.83
CA VAL A 36 -5.58 15.34 3.26
C VAL A 36 -4.39 16.20 2.86
N THR A 37 -4.30 16.55 1.60
CA THR A 37 -3.26 17.43 1.05
C THR A 37 -3.91 18.72 0.58
N LEU A 38 -3.44 19.85 1.09
CA LEU A 38 -3.87 21.18 0.71
C LEU A 38 -2.68 21.94 0.12
N THR A 39 -2.84 22.45 -1.08
CA THR A 39 -1.86 23.34 -1.73
C THR A 39 -2.54 24.63 -2.12
N VAL A 40 -1.96 25.77 -1.74
CA VAL A 40 -2.53 27.09 -1.98
C VAL A 40 -1.43 28.14 -2.05
N THR A 41 -1.69 29.26 -2.70
CA THR A 41 -0.83 30.45 -2.64
C THR A 41 -0.92 31.13 -1.29
N GLU A 42 0.11 31.91 -0.94
CA GLU A 42 0.18 32.63 0.34
C GLU A 42 -1.03 33.56 0.55
N ASP A 43 -1.48 34.25 -0.48
CA ASP A 43 -2.61 35.20 -0.42
C ASP A 43 -3.92 34.58 0.04
N TYR A 44 -4.15 33.30 -0.24
CA TYR A 44 -5.37 32.58 0.10
C TYR A 44 -5.18 31.54 1.21
N PHE A 45 -4.06 31.60 1.96
CA PHE A 45 -3.77 30.58 2.98
C PHE A 45 -4.82 30.53 4.09
N ASP A 46 -5.30 31.71 4.58
CA ASP A 46 -6.34 31.76 5.60
C ASP A 46 -7.68 31.22 5.10
N ASP A 47 -8.08 31.66 3.90
CA ASP A 47 -9.33 31.17 3.28
C ASP A 47 -9.30 29.66 3.08
N ALA A 48 -8.18 29.14 2.64
CA ALA A 48 -8.00 27.70 2.46
C ALA A 48 -8.05 26.92 3.79
N LEU A 49 -7.55 27.49 4.88
CA LEU A 49 -7.70 26.90 6.21
C LEU A 49 -9.15 26.89 6.70
N VAL A 50 -9.96 27.91 6.33
CA VAL A 50 -11.41 27.91 6.60
C VAL A 50 -12.09 26.76 5.85
N LEU A 51 -11.80 26.59 4.55
CA LEU A 51 -12.37 25.52 3.74
C LEU A 51 -11.94 24.13 4.29
N LEU A 52 -10.67 23.99 4.63
CA LEU A 52 -10.16 22.76 5.24
C LEU A 52 -10.84 22.46 6.59
N ARG A 53 -10.95 23.45 7.46
CA ARG A 53 -11.64 23.34 8.75
C ARG A 53 -13.08 22.87 8.57
N ASP A 54 -13.84 23.51 7.69
CA ASP A 54 -15.25 23.20 7.48
C ASP A 54 -15.44 21.81 6.90
N MET A 55 -14.59 21.40 5.95
CA MET A 55 -14.57 20.03 5.45
C MET A 55 -14.21 19.01 6.54
N MET A 56 -13.23 19.31 7.39
CA MET A 56 -12.76 18.39 8.43
C MET A 56 -13.69 18.32 9.64
N MET A 57 -14.29 19.42 10.05
CA MET A 57 -15.09 19.50 11.28
C MET A 57 -16.59 19.32 11.05
N THR A 58 -17.10 19.82 9.93
CA THR A 58 -18.54 19.90 9.65
C THR A 58 -18.89 19.47 8.23
N PRO A 59 -18.43 18.27 7.78
CA PRO A 59 -18.79 17.79 6.44
C PRO A 59 -20.30 17.54 6.33
N LEU A 60 -20.88 17.91 5.19
CA LEU A 60 -22.30 17.70 4.93
C LEU A 60 -22.62 16.25 4.56
N PHE A 61 -21.72 15.56 3.85
CA PHE A 61 -21.96 14.27 3.21
C PHE A 61 -23.28 14.33 2.39
N ASP A 62 -23.31 15.23 1.43
CA ASP A 62 -24.48 15.42 0.58
C ASP A 62 -25.01 14.11 0.00
N PRO A 63 -26.34 13.83 0.09
CA PRO A 63 -26.88 12.53 -0.31
C PRO A 63 -26.70 12.22 -1.80
N GLU A 64 -26.78 13.22 -2.70
CA GLU A 64 -26.63 12.99 -4.13
C GLU A 64 -25.17 12.69 -4.50
N ARG A 65 -24.23 13.41 -3.89
CA ARG A 65 -22.79 13.16 -4.04
C ARG A 65 -22.38 11.81 -3.45
N LEU A 66 -22.98 11.40 -2.33
CA LEU A 66 -22.75 10.07 -1.74
C LEU A 66 -23.25 8.96 -2.68
N GLU A 67 -24.44 9.13 -3.25
CA GLU A 67 -25.00 8.17 -4.20
C GLU A 67 -24.18 8.09 -5.50
N LEU A 68 -23.67 9.23 -5.99
CA LEU A 68 -22.75 9.25 -7.12
C LEU A 68 -21.46 8.50 -6.81
N ALA A 69 -20.84 8.76 -5.66
CA ALA A 69 -19.63 8.07 -5.21
C ALA A 69 -19.85 6.56 -5.07
N ARG A 70 -21.01 6.14 -4.50
CA ARG A 70 -21.41 4.74 -4.39
C ARG A 70 -21.47 4.07 -5.76
N ARG A 71 -22.18 4.68 -6.71
CA ARG A 71 -22.31 4.13 -8.07
C ARG A 71 -20.96 3.97 -8.75
N ILE A 72 -20.08 4.97 -8.64
CA ILE A 72 -18.71 4.89 -9.19
C ILE A 72 -17.95 3.71 -8.59
N ARG A 73 -17.99 3.54 -7.27
CA ARG A 73 -17.29 2.44 -6.59
C ARG A 73 -17.87 1.06 -6.93
N ILE A 74 -19.18 0.94 -7.08
CA ILE A 74 -19.82 -0.31 -7.53
C ILE A 74 -19.39 -0.63 -8.96
N GLU A 75 -19.38 0.34 -9.87
CA GLU A 75 -18.94 0.12 -11.25
C GLU A 75 -17.45 -0.23 -11.35
N GLU A 76 -16.59 0.36 -10.52
CA GLU A 76 -15.19 -0.04 -10.41
C GLU A 76 -15.04 -1.51 -9.98
N LEU A 77 -15.82 -1.94 -8.98
CA LEU A 77 -15.83 -3.35 -8.54
C LEU A 77 -16.34 -4.28 -9.64
N LYS A 78 -17.43 -3.94 -10.32
CA LYS A 78 -17.97 -4.74 -11.44
C LYS A 78 -16.98 -4.91 -12.59
N ARG A 79 -16.10 -3.92 -12.80
CA ARG A 79 -15.04 -3.98 -13.83
C ARG A 79 -13.75 -4.63 -13.36
N LEU A 80 -13.65 -4.96 -12.08
CA LEU A 80 -12.44 -5.59 -11.55
C LEU A 80 -12.09 -6.93 -12.25
N PRO A 81 -13.07 -7.79 -12.65
CA PRO A 81 -12.76 -8.99 -13.44
C PRO A 81 -12.09 -8.72 -14.80
N ASP A 82 -12.26 -7.52 -15.36
CA ASP A 82 -11.61 -7.10 -16.60
C ASP A 82 -10.13 -6.73 -16.38
N ASN A 83 -9.69 -6.64 -15.13
CA ASN A 83 -8.30 -6.41 -14.73
C ASN A 83 -7.74 -7.64 -13.99
N PRO A 84 -7.18 -8.64 -14.69
CA PRO A 84 -6.68 -9.87 -14.07
C PRO A 84 -5.65 -9.63 -12.97
N GLN A 85 -4.78 -8.62 -13.15
CA GLN A 85 -3.77 -8.27 -12.14
C GLN A 85 -4.43 -7.71 -10.88
N GLY A 86 -5.32 -6.75 -11.02
CA GLY A 86 -6.05 -6.14 -9.90
C GLY A 86 -6.86 -7.18 -9.12
N LEU A 87 -7.54 -8.09 -9.83
CA LEU A 87 -8.31 -9.18 -9.22
C LEU A 87 -7.39 -10.15 -8.45
N ALA A 88 -6.28 -10.58 -9.05
CA ALA A 88 -5.35 -11.49 -8.41
C ALA A 88 -4.73 -10.88 -7.14
N PHE A 89 -4.31 -9.60 -7.16
CA PHE A 89 -3.79 -8.90 -5.98
C PHE A 89 -4.85 -8.70 -4.90
N ARG A 90 -6.10 -8.41 -5.26
CA ARG A 90 -7.21 -8.31 -4.30
C ARG A 90 -7.42 -9.64 -3.57
N GLU A 91 -7.52 -10.74 -4.30
CA GLU A 91 -7.74 -12.05 -3.71
C GLU A 91 -6.52 -12.54 -2.91
N PHE A 92 -5.31 -12.25 -3.38
CA PHE A 92 -4.10 -12.47 -2.60
C PHE A 92 -4.13 -11.71 -1.27
N THR A 93 -4.54 -10.44 -1.27
CA THR A 93 -4.64 -9.60 -0.06
C THR A 93 -5.67 -10.17 0.93
N LYS A 94 -6.84 -10.62 0.45
CA LYS A 94 -7.84 -11.30 1.27
C LYS A 94 -7.27 -12.54 1.96
N LEU A 95 -6.58 -13.38 1.20
CA LEU A 95 -5.99 -14.61 1.71
C LEU A 95 -4.82 -14.35 2.66
N LEU A 96 -4.00 -13.36 2.36
CA LEU A 96 -2.84 -13.01 3.17
C LEU A 96 -3.24 -12.46 4.54
N TYR A 97 -4.21 -11.56 4.55
CA TYR A 97 -4.62 -10.84 5.78
C TYR A 97 -5.85 -11.41 6.46
N ARG A 98 -6.59 -12.34 5.80
CA ARG A 98 -7.76 -13.07 6.35
C ARG A 98 -8.72 -12.16 7.12
N ASP A 99 -8.96 -12.46 8.39
CA ASP A 99 -9.96 -11.79 9.23
C ASP A 99 -9.54 -10.40 9.73
N SER A 100 -8.32 -9.98 9.43
CA SER A 100 -7.85 -8.65 9.79
C SER A 100 -8.53 -7.58 8.93
N PRO A 101 -8.58 -6.31 9.36
CA PRO A 101 -9.14 -5.23 8.57
C PRO A 101 -8.50 -5.09 7.17
N TRP A 102 -7.21 -5.41 7.02
CA TRP A 102 -6.51 -5.38 5.73
C TRP A 102 -6.97 -6.47 4.75
N GLY A 103 -7.56 -7.55 5.26
CA GLY A 103 -8.13 -8.64 4.45
C GLY A 103 -9.59 -8.45 4.04
N ARG A 104 -10.20 -7.29 4.36
CA ARG A 104 -11.62 -7.01 4.11
C ARG A 104 -11.80 -5.91 3.05
N PRO A 105 -11.55 -6.16 1.77
CA PRO A 105 -11.85 -5.18 0.74
C PRO A 105 -13.36 -4.95 0.66
N PRO A 106 -13.80 -3.78 0.16
CA PRO A 106 -15.22 -3.52 -0.04
C PRO A 106 -15.85 -4.54 -0.99
N SER A 107 -17.10 -4.89 -0.75
CA SER A 107 -17.97 -5.67 -1.65
C SER A 107 -19.11 -4.79 -2.16
N ILE A 108 -19.78 -5.21 -3.26
CA ILE A 108 -20.95 -4.52 -3.78
C ILE A 108 -22.02 -4.44 -2.68
N ALA A 109 -22.31 -5.54 -1.99
CA ALA A 109 -23.27 -5.56 -0.91
C ALA A 109 -22.92 -4.59 0.24
N SER A 110 -21.65 -4.47 0.61
CA SER A 110 -21.22 -3.53 1.64
C SER A 110 -21.37 -2.06 1.21
N LEU A 111 -21.15 -1.77 -0.07
CA LEU A 111 -21.35 -0.43 -0.62
C LEU A 111 -22.82 -0.06 -0.74
N GLU A 112 -23.69 -1.02 -1.14
CA GLU A 112 -25.14 -0.83 -1.21
C GLU A 112 -25.76 -0.59 0.17
N ALA A 113 -25.26 -1.27 1.19
CA ALA A 113 -25.74 -1.12 2.57
C ALA A 113 -25.29 0.17 3.26
N LEU A 114 -24.21 0.83 2.76
CA LEU A 114 -23.65 2.03 3.40
C LEU A 114 -24.64 3.19 3.36
N THR A 115 -24.90 3.81 4.50
CA THR A 115 -25.79 4.96 4.63
C THR A 115 -25.01 6.26 4.87
N ARG A 116 -25.68 7.39 4.71
CA ARG A 116 -25.11 8.71 5.08
C ARG A 116 -24.82 8.76 6.57
N GLU A 117 -25.67 8.18 7.41
CA GLU A 117 -25.47 8.16 8.86
C GLU A 117 -24.24 7.36 9.25
N ASP A 118 -23.94 6.26 8.55
CA ASP A 118 -22.68 5.52 8.75
C ASP A 118 -21.45 6.39 8.48
N CYS A 119 -21.48 7.23 7.43
CA CYS A 119 -20.42 8.17 7.13
C CYS A 119 -20.25 9.22 8.23
N LEU A 120 -21.36 9.78 8.73
CA LEU A 120 -21.36 10.74 9.83
C LEU A 120 -20.85 10.12 11.13
N ASP A 121 -21.29 8.89 11.45
CA ASP A 121 -20.83 8.17 12.64
C ASP A 121 -19.35 7.82 12.56
N PHE A 122 -18.89 7.37 11.41
CA PHE A 122 -17.49 7.08 11.16
C PHE A 122 -16.64 8.36 11.34
N HIS A 123 -17.07 9.48 10.74
CA HIS A 123 -16.43 10.77 10.90
C HIS A 123 -16.32 11.18 12.37
N ARG A 124 -17.43 11.15 13.12
CA ARG A 124 -17.46 11.53 14.55
C ARG A 124 -16.56 10.67 15.43
N ARG A 125 -16.43 9.38 15.09
CA ARG A 125 -15.61 8.44 15.86
C ARG A 125 -14.12 8.55 15.57
N LEU A 126 -13.72 8.86 14.35
CA LEU A 126 -12.33 8.78 13.93
C LEU A 126 -11.65 10.13 13.79
N LEU A 127 -12.37 11.19 13.45
CA LEU A 127 -11.80 12.51 13.23
C LEU A 127 -11.98 13.38 14.48
N SER A 128 -10.88 13.62 15.17
CA SER A 128 -10.80 14.46 16.34
C SER A 128 -9.41 15.10 16.45
N PRO A 129 -9.21 16.15 17.24
CA PRO A 129 -7.90 16.76 17.41
C PRO A 129 -6.81 15.78 17.82
N GLY A 130 -7.15 14.76 18.61
CA GLY A 130 -6.21 13.74 19.07
C GLY A 130 -5.80 12.70 18.02
N THR A 131 -6.45 12.67 16.85
CA THR A 131 -6.17 11.72 15.77
C THR A 131 -5.64 12.39 14.50
N VAL A 132 -5.37 13.69 14.54
CA VAL A 132 -4.90 14.48 13.39
C VAL A 132 -3.46 14.92 13.61
N MET A 133 -2.63 14.69 12.60
CA MET A 133 -1.28 15.26 12.48
C MET A 133 -1.26 16.22 11.29
N ILE A 134 -0.60 17.36 11.45
CA ILE A 134 -0.50 18.36 10.39
C ILE A 134 0.97 18.67 10.15
N ALA A 135 1.39 18.57 8.89
CA ALA A 135 2.69 19.06 8.44
C ALA A 135 2.48 20.20 7.44
N VAL A 136 3.20 21.27 7.61
CA VAL A 136 3.11 22.45 6.75
C VAL A 136 4.49 22.79 6.18
N SER A 137 4.51 23.15 4.91
CA SER A 137 5.73 23.60 4.22
C SER A 137 5.38 24.71 3.24
N GLY A 138 6.24 25.70 3.09
CA GLY A 138 6.03 26.83 2.17
C GLY A 138 6.61 28.12 2.70
N ALA A 139 6.10 29.25 2.22
CA ALA A 139 6.51 30.60 2.61
C ALA A 139 5.83 31.04 3.92
N VAL A 140 5.91 30.19 4.96
CA VAL A 140 5.30 30.45 6.28
C VAL A 140 6.29 30.12 7.38
N THR A 141 6.18 30.84 8.50
CA THR A 141 6.94 30.52 9.71
C THR A 141 6.18 29.57 10.62
N ALA A 142 6.90 28.82 11.46
CA ALA A 142 6.28 27.91 12.42
C ALA A 142 5.33 28.65 13.39
N GLY A 143 5.69 29.88 13.83
CA GLY A 143 4.87 30.67 14.74
C GLY A 143 3.57 31.13 14.09
N GLU A 144 3.61 31.66 12.87
CA GLU A 144 2.42 32.05 12.12
C GLU A 144 1.52 30.86 11.85
N THR A 145 2.10 29.74 11.39
CA THR A 145 1.36 28.50 11.16
C THR A 145 0.64 28.04 12.43
N GLN A 146 1.35 27.99 13.56
CA GLN A 146 0.76 27.58 14.84
C GLN A 146 -0.38 28.53 15.26
N ALA A 147 -0.22 29.84 15.10
CA ALA A 147 -1.26 30.82 15.44
C ALA A 147 -2.53 30.60 14.59
N LYS A 148 -2.37 30.47 13.25
CA LYS A 148 -3.48 30.24 12.32
C LYS A 148 -4.16 28.90 12.57
N LEU A 149 -3.41 27.82 12.76
CA LEU A 149 -4.00 26.52 13.09
C LEU A 149 -4.75 26.56 14.43
N SER A 150 -4.24 27.28 15.42
CA SER A 150 -4.92 27.46 16.71
C SER A 150 -6.21 28.28 16.56
N GLU A 151 -6.22 29.30 15.71
CA GLU A 151 -7.39 30.13 15.42
C GLU A 151 -8.48 29.29 14.75
N HIS A 152 -8.17 28.56 13.67
CA HIS A 152 -9.15 27.82 12.88
C HIS A 152 -9.60 26.52 13.52
N PHE A 153 -8.69 25.77 14.17
CA PHE A 153 -8.96 24.44 14.73
C PHE A 153 -9.02 24.39 16.27
N GLY A 154 -8.68 25.48 16.96
CA GLY A 154 -8.62 25.52 18.42
C GLY A 154 -9.96 25.29 19.13
N SER A 155 -11.08 25.47 18.43
CA SER A 155 -12.43 25.15 18.93
C SER A 155 -12.82 23.69 18.72
N TRP A 156 -12.09 22.92 17.92
CA TRP A 156 -12.39 21.52 17.65
C TRP A 156 -12.28 20.70 18.93
N ARG A 157 -13.34 19.98 19.27
CA ARG A 157 -13.43 19.13 20.47
C ARG A 157 -13.75 17.71 20.06
N GLY A 158 -13.29 16.78 20.83
CA GLY A 158 -13.49 15.36 20.65
C GLY A 158 -12.27 14.59 21.14
N ALA A 159 -12.49 13.39 21.60
CA ALA A 159 -11.46 12.42 21.91
C ALA A 159 -11.93 11.11 21.29
N ALA A 160 -11.38 10.77 20.16
CA ALA A 160 -11.59 9.45 19.58
C ALA A 160 -10.57 8.49 20.20
N PRO A 161 -10.96 7.40 20.83
CA PRO A 161 -10.03 6.37 21.22
C PRO A 161 -9.49 5.71 19.94
N VAL A 162 -8.20 5.85 19.70
CA VAL A 162 -7.53 5.06 18.67
C VAL A 162 -7.37 3.64 19.22
N THR A 163 -8.13 2.71 18.69
CA THR A 163 -7.91 1.29 18.99
C THR A 163 -6.82 0.79 18.05
N PRO A 164 -5.64 0.41 18.55
CA PRO A 164 -4.61 -0.17 17.71
C PRO A 164 -5.14 -1.42 17.00
N VAL A 165 -4.94 -1.50 15.71
CA VAL A 165 -5.25 -2.73 14.97
C VAL A 165 -4.10 -3.70 15.16
N THR A 166 -4.39 -4.87 15.69
CA THR A 166 -3.39 -5.92 15.90
C THR A 166 -2.83 -6.39 14.57
N ALA A 167 -1.51 -6.51 14.49
CA ALA A 167 -0.83 -7.07 13.33
C ALA A 167 -1.43 -8.45 12.97
N PRO A 168 -1.67 -8.74 11.69
CA PRO A 168 -2.20 -10.03 11.27
C PRO A 168 -1.21 -11.16 11.59
N SER A 169 -1.71 -12.28 12.08
CA SER A 169 -0.89 -13.48 12.20
C SER A 169 -0.58 -14.03 10.81
N PRO A 170 0.67 -14.48 10.55
CA PRO A 170 0.99 -15.17 9.31
C PRO A 170 0.00 -16.32 9.07
N PRO A 171 -0.62 -16.42 7.90
CA PRO A 171 -1.47 -17.56 7.59
C PRO A 171 -0.60 -18.82 7.51
N GLU A 172 -1.07 -19.93 8.08
CA GLU A 172 -0.45 -21.22 7.80
C GLU A 172 -0.49 -21.50 6.29
N SER A 173 0.51 -22.23 5.80
CA SER A 173 0.57 -22.59 4.37
C SER A 173 -0.70 -23.33 3.98
N GLY A 174 -1.42 -22.73 3.05
CA GLY A 174 -2.66 -23.26 2.49
C GLY A 174 -2.41 -23.93 1.15
N PRO A 175 -3.48 -24.33 0.46
CA PRO A 175 -3.39 -24.78 -0.92
C PRO A 175 -2.90 -23.62 -1.82
N LEU A 176 -2.38 -23.96 -2.99
CA LEU A 176 -2.30 -23.01 -4.08
C LEU A 176 -3.73 -22.64 -4.50
N TRP A 177 -4.03 -21.36 -4.53
CA TRP A 177 -5.32 -20.85 -4.99
C TRP A 177 -5.24 -20.46 -6.45
N TYR A 178 -6.22 -20.90 -7.25
CA TYR A 178 -6.29 -20.46 -8.65
C TYR A 178 -7.67 -19.87 -8.97
N ILE A 179 -7.66 -18.87 -9.83
CA ILE A 179 -8.85 -18.22 -10.37
C ILE A 179 -8.87 -18.54 -11.87
N HIS A 180 -9.84 -19.32 -12.30
CA HIS A 180 -9.99 -19.63 -13.72
C HIS A 180 -10.53 -18.41 -14.47
N ARG A 181 -9.82 -17.99 -15.50
CA ARG A 181 -10.25 -16.98 -16.48
C ARG A 181 -9.67 -17.33 -17.85
N GLU A 182 -10.49 -17.27 -18.89
CA GLU A 182 -10.06 -17.47 -20.26
C GLU A 182 -9.27 -16.24 -20.78
N VAL A 183 -8.07 -16.06 -20.26
CA VAL A 183 -7.16 -14.97 -20.60
C VAL A 183 -5.84 -15.53 -21.15
N PRO A 184 -5.19 -14.80 -22.08
CA PRO A 184 -3.95 -15.29 -22.68
C PRO A 184 -2.76 -15.29 -21.73
N GLN A 185 -2.82 -14.46 -20.69
CA GLN A 185 -1.76 -14.29 -19.70
C GLN A 185 -2.23 -14.68 -18.31
N SER A 186 -1.38 -15.39 -17.60
CA SER A 186 -1.56 -15.67 -16.18
C SER A 186 -0.87 -14.63 -15.31
N VAL A 187 -1.49 -14.34 -14.18
CA VAL A 187 -0.91 -13.58 -13.07
C VAL A 187 -0.57 -14.55 -11.95
N ILE A 188 0.65 -14.53 -11.48
CA ILE A 188 1.16 -15.35 -10.38
C ILE A 188 1.59 -14.43 -9.25
N ILE A 189 1.16 -14.72 -8.02
CA ILE A 189 1.56 -13.99 -6.81
C ILE A 189 1.92 -15.02 -5.75
N ILE A 190 3.10 -14.88 -5.18
CA ILE A 190 3.64 -15.75 -4.12
C ILE A 190 4.14 -14.86 -3.01
N GLY A 191 3.55 -14.91 -1.83
CA GLY A 191 3.98 -14.02 -0.77
C GLY A 191 3.53 -14.45 0.62
N HIS A 192 3.90 -13.63 1.60
CA HIS A 192 3.66 -13.87 3.02
C HIS A 192 3.75 -12.56 3.82
N ILE A 193 3.37 -12.63 5.09
CA ILE A 193 3.61 -11.54 6.04
C ILE A 193 5.13 -11.48 6.31
N GLY A 194 5.66 -10.26 6.31
CA GLY A 194 7.06 -9.95 6.54
C GLY A 194 7.26 -9.00 7.72
N PRO A 195 8.51 -8.58 7.99
CA PRO A 195 8.82 -7.65 9.06
C PRO A 195 8.21 -6.27 8.81
N GLY A 196 7.96 -5.52 9.88
CA GLY A 196 7.60 -4.11 9.82
C GLY A 196 8.83 -3.20 9.85
N LYS A 197 8.60 -1.88 9.72
CA LYS A 197 9.67 -0.86 9.78
C LYS A 197 10.39 -0.82 11.13
N ASN A 198 9.71 -1.17 12.23
CA ASN A 198 10.29 -1.25 13.58
C ASN A 198 11.12 -2.52 13.83
N SER A 199 11.11 -3.46 12.90
CA SER A 199 11.89 -4.68 13.01
C SER A 199 13.38 -4.43 12.73
N ALA A 200 14.25 -5.10 13.47
CA ALA A 200 15.68 -5.14 13.16
C ALA A 200 15.97 -5.71 11.76
N ASP A 201 15.04 -6.46 11.19
CA ASP A 201 15.15 -7.10 9.89
C ASP A 201 14.70 -6.20 8.73
N HIS A 202 14.16 -5.00 9.02
CA HIS A 202 13.61 -4.11 8.01
C HIS A 202 14.59 -3.79 6.87
N TYR A 203 15.80 -3.34 7.19
CA TYR A 203 16.79 -2.97 6.18
C TYR A 203 17.27 -4.17 5.38
N ALA A 204 17.52 -5.29 6.05
CA ALA A 204 17.92 -6.52 5.38
C ALA A 204 16.80 -7.05 4.46
N MET A 205 15.55 -6.99 4.89
CA MET A 205 14.42 -7.36 4.04
C MET A 205 14.25 -6.42 2.85
N THR A 206 14.49 -5.12 3.02
CA THR A 206 14.47 -4.13 1.92
C THR A 206 15.55 -4.44 0.87
N VAL A 207 16.76 -4.77 1.31
CA VAL A 207 17.86 -5.15 0.40
C VAL A 207 17.56 -6.49 -0.28
N LEU A 208 17.03 -7.47 0.46
CA LEU A 208 16.64 -8.76 -0.08
C LEU A 208 15.55 -8.63 -1.16
N ASP A 209 14.50 -7.86 -0.89
CA ASP A 209 13.45 -7.55 -1.85
C ASP A 209 14.03 -6.98 -3.14
N PHE A 210 14.92 -5.99 -3.03
CA PHE A 210 15.55 -5.35 -4.18
C PHE A 210 16.41 -6.33 -5.00
N ILE A 211 17.15 -7.22 -4.36
CA ILE A 211 17.96 -8.26 -5.02
C ILE A 211 17.07 -9.29 -5.72
N VAL A 212 15.99 -9.71 -5.07
CA VAL A 212 15.10 -10.75 -5.63
C VAL A 212 14.30 -10.22 -6.81
N GLY A 213 13.70 -9.02 -6.69
CA GLY A 213 12.77 -8.53 -7.72
C GLY A 213 12.71 -7.03 -7.97
N GLY A 214 13.50 -6.21 -7.23
CA GLY A 214 13.35 -4.74 -7.24
C GLY A 214 13.99 -4.00 -8.42
N GLY A 215 14.63 -4.64 -9.37
CA GLY A 215 15.29 -3.93 -10.47
C GLY A 215 15.68 -4.81 -11.66
N PHE A 216 16.22 -4.19 -12.70
CA PHE A 216 16.63 -4.87 -13.96
C PHE A 216 17.78 -5.86 -13.80
N ARG A 217 18.51 -5.85 -12.69
CA ARG A 217 19.54 -6.82 -12.34
C ARG A 217 19.07 -7.81 -11.26
N SER A 218 17.80 -7.76 -10.88
CA SER A 218 17.24 -8.67 -9.88
C SER A 218 17.19 -10.10 -10.39
N LEU A 219 17.19 -11.05 -9.46
CA LEU A 219 17.19 -12.48 -9.78
C LEU A 219 16.00 -12.89 -10.64
N MET A 220 14.79 -12.40 -10.30
CA MET A 220 13.59 -12.71 -11.07
C MET A 220 13.65 -12.12 -12.48
N PHE A 221 14.13 -10.88 -12.61
CA PHE A 221 14.22 -10.24 -13.91
C PHE A 221 15.24 -10.97 -14.82
N LEU A 222 16.42 -11.26 -14.32
CA LEU A 222 17.46 -11.93 -15.10
C LEU A 222 17.07 -13.36 -15.46
N GLU A 223 16.49 -14.10 -14.52
CA GLU A 223 16.15 -15.52 -14.76
C GLU A 223 14.89 -15.65 -15.62
N ILE A 224 13.75 -15.10 -15.13
CA ILE A 224 12.44 -15.39 -15.72
C ILE A 224 12.22 -14.57 -17.00
N ARG A 225 12.60 -13.29 -16.98
CA ARG A 225 12.38 -12.40 -18.13
C ARG A 225 13.50 -12.48 -19.15
N THR A 226 14.77 -12.35 -18.72
CA THR A 226 15.89 -12.24 -19.67
C THR A 226 16.33 -13.61 -20.18
N ARG A 227 16.63 -14.55 -19.27
CA ARG A 227 17.16 -15.86 -19.67
C ARG A 227 16.09 -16.79 -20.25
N MET A 228 14.94 -16.88 -19.58
CA MET A 228 13.87 -17.77 -20.00
C MET A 228 12.92 -17.15 -21.03
N GLY A 229 12.79 -15.83 -21.06
CA GLY A 229 11.87 -15.12 -21.96
C GLY A 229 10.39 -15.36 -21.66
N LEU A 230 10.04 -15.76 -20.41
CA LEU A 230 8.71 -16.24 -20.08
C LEU A 230 7.79 -15.15 -19.49
N ALA A 231 8.32 -14.08 -18.94
CA ALA A 231 7.50 -13.06 -18.33
C ALA A 231 7.77 -11.67 -18.92
N TYR A 232 6.70 -10.94 -19.23
CA TYR A 232 6.79 -9.54 -19.60
C TYR A 232 7.06 -8.65 -18.36
N SER A 233 6.39 -8.96 -17.26
CA SER A 233 6.54 -8.27 -15.97
C SER A 233 6.77 -9.31 -14.88
N THR A 234 7.81 -9.09 -14.09
CA THR A 234 8.16 -9.93 -12.94
C THR A 234 8.96 -9.11 -11.94
N GLY A 235 8.78 -9.39 -10.66
CA GLY A 235 9.47 -8.69 -9.60
C GLY A 235 8.95 -9.06 -8.22
N THR A 236 9.36 -8.27 -7.24
CA THR A 236 8.87 -8.38 -5.87
C THR A 236 8.36 -7.03 -5.37
N VAL A 237 7.53 -7.09 -4.34
CA VAL A 237 7.05 -5.93 -3.60
C VAL A 237 7.19 -6.25 -2.11
N TYR A 238 7.95 -5.44 -1.40
CA TYR A 238 7.97 -5.43 0.06
C TYR A 238 7.32 -4.13 0.54
N ASN A 239 6.18 -4.27 1.20
CA ASN A 239 5.39 -3.14 1.70
C ASN A 239 5.35 -3.17 3.23
N PRO A 240 6.38 -2.61 3.90
CA PRO A 240 6.44 -2.58 5.36
C PRO A 240 5.52 -1.50 5.92
N ARG A 241 4.76 -1.89 6.93
CA ARG A 241 4.04 -1.02 7.86
C ARG A 241 4.87 -0.85 9.12
N ARG A 242 4.31 -0.19 10.14
CA ARG A 242 4.99 -0.02 11.41
C ARG A 242 5.49 -1.34 12.01
N ASP A 243 4.59 -2.29 12.26
CA ASP A 243 4.87 -3.50 13.06
C ASP A 243 4.93 -4.78 12.22
N PHE A 244 4.46 -4.76 11.00
CA PHE A 244 4.50 -5.88 10.05
C PHE A 244 4.61 -5.37 8.62
N GLY A 245 4.84 -6.25 7.68
CA GLY A 245 4.84 -5.94 6.25
C GLY A 245 4.25 -7.09 5.45
N ALA A 246 4.15 -6.88 4.15
CA ALA A 246 3.87 -7.93 3.20
C ALA A 246 5.00 -8.00 2.18
N PHE A 247 5.44 -9.21 1.89
CA PHE A 247 6.33 -9.50 0.77
C PHE A 247 5.56 -10.33 -0.25
N ALA A 248 5.67 -9.97 -1.52
CA ALA A 248 5.10 -10.72 -2.61
C ALA A 248 6.02 -10.71 -3.82
N ALA A 249 6.34 -11.90 -4.35
CA ALA A 249 6.89 -12.09 -5.67
C ALA A 249 5.73 -12.22 -6.66
N TYR A 250 5.81 -11.55 -7.79
CA TYR A 250 4.78 -11.62 -8.82
C TYR A 250 5.39 -11.83 -10.21
N ALA A 251 4.62 -12.47 -11.08
CA ALA A 251 4.98 -12.61 -12.50
C ALA A 251 3.72 -12.63 -13.38
N MET A 252 3.85 -12.02 -14.56
CA MET A 252 2.86 -12.10 -15.63
C MET A 252 3.46 -12.88 -16.80
N THR A 253 2.84 -14.01 -17.13
CA THR A 253 3.35 -14.94 -18.13
C THR A 253 2.23 -15.46 -19.03
N GLY A 254 2.56 -16.05 -20.16
CA GLY A 254 1.57 -16.77 -20.97
C GLY A 254 0.96 -17.94 -20.18
N SER A 255 -0.35 -18.22 -20.35
CA SER A 255 -1.01 -19.31 -19.62
C SER A 255 -0.32 -20.66 -19.82
N GLY A 256 0.27 -20.92 -21.01
CA GLY A 256 1.03 -22.13 -21.31
C GLY A 256 2.42 -22.24 -20.65
N THR A 257 2.79 -21.33 -19.73
CA THR A 257 4.07 -21.35 -19.00
C THR A 257 3.90 -21.08 -17.52
N THR A 258 2.66 -21.10 -17.03
CA THR A 258 2.29 -20.73 -15.66
C THR A 258 3.01 -21.56 -14.61
N ALA A 259 2.95 -22.88 -14.70
CA ALA A 259 3.56 -23.76 -13.71
C ALA A 259 5.09 -23.66 -13.75
N THR A 260 5.70 -23.55 -14.92
CA THR A 260 7.14 -23.33 -15.07
C THR A 260 7.60 -22.02 -14.39
N VAL A 261 6.84 -20.93 -14.51
CA VAL A 261 7.17 -19.67 -13.85
C VAL A 261 6.96 -19.74 -12.34
N ILE A 262 5.94 -20.44 -11.85
CA ILE A 262 5.78 -20.72 -10.41
C ILE A 262 7.01 -21.48 -9.88
N GLU A 263 7.43 -22.57 -10.55
CA GLU A 263 8.62 -23.35 -10.17
C GLU A 263 9.89 -22.48 -10.12
N SER A 264 10.09 -21.64 -11.14
CA SER A 264 11.25 -20.76 -11.24
C SER A 264 11.25 -19.72 -10.11
N THR A 265 10.09 -19.10 -9.83
CA THR A 265 9.95 -18.14 -8.73
C THR A 265 10.25 -18.79 -7.37
N LEU A 266 9.67 -19.97 -7.11
CA LEU A 266 9.94 -20.73 -5.90
C LEU A 266 11.42 -21.11 -5.77
N SER A 267 12.06 -21.55 -6.86
CA SER A 267 13.49 -21.88 -6.90
C SER A 267 14.38 -20.67 -6.57
N ILE A 268 14.02 -19.48 -7.07
CA ILE A 268 14.74 -18.23 -6.75
C ILE A 268 14.62 -17.92 -5.25
N LEU A 269 13.41 -17.98 -4.68
CA LEU A 269 13.20 -17.75 -3.25
C LEU A 269 13.96 -18.75 -2.36
N GLU A 270 14.04 -20.02 -2.77
CA GLU A 270 14.82 -21.02 -2.06
C GLU A 270 16.34 -20.81 -2.21
N SER A 271 16.80 -20.31 -3.37
CA SER A 271 18.22 -20.10 -3.64
C SER A 271 18.85 -19.06 -2.72
N VAL A 272 18.13 -17.98 -2.38
CA VAL A 272 18.61 -16.91 -1.49
C VAL A 272 18.66 -17.34 -0.01
N LYS A 273 17.94 -18.41 0.34
CA LYS A 273 18.07 -19.06 1.66
C LYS A 273 19.26 -20.00 1.72
N ALA A 274 19.50 -20.73 0.63
CA ALA A 274 20.49 -21.80 0.59
C ALA A 274 21.93 -21.29 0.43
N ARG A 275 22.12 -20.13 -0.18
CA ARG A 275 23.46 -19.58 -0.49
C ARG A 275 23.51 -18.09 -0.18
N PRO A 276 24.61 -17.61 0.42
CA PRO A 276 24.86 -16.18 0.55
C PRO A 276 24.85 -15.49 -0.82
N VAL A 277 24.36 -14.28 -0.84
CA VAL A 277 24.45 -13.38 -2.02
C VAL A 277 25.91 -12.94 -2.17
N ASP A 278 26.42 -12.90 -3.40
CA ASP A 278 27.76 -12.43 -3.66
C ASP A 278 27.91 -10.91 -3.38
N GLU A 279 29.15 -10.50 -3.08
CA GLU A 279 29.45 -9.12 -2.68
C GLU A 279 29.19 -8.09 -3.81
N GLU A 280 29.29 -8.47 -5.08
CA GLU A 280 28.97 -7.58 -6.20
C GLU A 280 27.47 -7.27 -6.25
N THR A 281 26.64 -8.29 -6.11
CA THR A 281 25.18 -8.16 -6.07
C THR A 281 24.74 -7.37 -4.85
N LEU A 282 25.30 -7.63 -3.67
CA LEU A 282 24.99 -6.89 -2.45
C LEU A 282 25.37 -5.42 -2.57
N ARG A 283 26.56 -5.12 -3.06
CA ARG A 283 27.03 -3.73 -3.30
C ARG A 283 26.16 -3.00 -4.33
N TRP A 284 25.76 -3.68 -5.41
CA TRP A 284 24.83 -3.11 -6.38
C TRP A 284 23.51 -2.71 -5.72
N ALA A 285 22.92 -3.58 -4.93
CA ALA A 285 21.64 -3.31 -4.27
C ALA A 285 21.73 -2.16 -3.26
N ARG A 286 22.77 -2.16 -2.40
CA ARG A 286 23.01 -1.07 -1.44
C ARG A 286 23.17 0.27 -2.14
N ASN A 287 23.99 0.34 -3.19
CA ASN A 287 24.21 1.56 -3.96
C ASN A 287 22.93 2.05 -4.64
N ALA A 288 22.15 1.16 -5.24
CA ALA A 288 20.90 1.53 -5.90
C ALA A 288 19.88 2.09 -4.91
N LEU A 289 19.70 1.44 -3.77
CA LEU A 289 18.77 1.87 -2.73
C LEU A 289 19.19 3.20 -2.08
N THR A 290 20.48 3.36 -1.74
CA THR A 290 20.96 4.59 -1.13
C THR A 290 20.98 5.77 -2.10
N ASN A 291 21.34 5.54 -3.37
CA ASN A 291 21.32 6.59 -4.37
C ASN A 291 19.89 7.04 -4.72
N SER A 292 18.93 6.10 -4.76
CA SER A 292 17.54 6.46 -5.04
C SER A 292 16.85 7.17 -3.87
N HIS A 293 17.37 7.03 -2.65
CA HIS A 293 16.81 7.65 -1.46
C HIS A 293 16.75 9.18 -1.54
N ILE A 294 17.68 9.81 -2.25
CA ILE A 294 17.69 11.27 -2.43
C ILE A 294 16.40 11.79 -3.10
N PHE A 295 15.76 10.97 -3.94
CA PHE A 295 14.52 11.35 -4.60
C PHE A 295 13.32 11.46 -3.64
N SER A 296 13.47 11.01 -2.39
CA SER A 296 12.48 11.22 -1.33
C SER A 296 12.49 12.64 -0.73
N PHE A 297 13.45 13.48 -1.13
CA PHE A 297 13.71 14.83 -0.57
C PHE A 297 13.75 15.94 -1.62
N LEU A 298 13.04 15.78 -2.73
CA LEU A 298 13.07 16.75 -3.84
C LEU A 298 12.36 18.07 -3.53
N SER A 299 11.48 18.09 -2.51
CA SER A 299 10.78 19.29 -2.09
C SER A 299 10.63 19.36 -0.57
N SER A 300 10.45 20.59 -0.04
CA SER A 300 10.13 20.79 1.36
C SER A 300 8.86 20.07 1.80
N HIS A 301 7.88 19.97 0.89
CA HIS A 301 6.65 19.21 1.13
C HIS A 301 6.93 17.71 1.34
N GLN A 302 7.75 17.10 0.49
CA GLN A 302 8.12 15.68 0.65
C GLN A 302 8.84 15.42 1.98
N VAL A 303 9.72 16.34 2.39
CA VAL A 303 10.43 16.24 3.68
C VAL A 303 9.45 16.34 4.84
N ALA A 304 8.59 17.37 4.86
CA ALA A 304 7.62 17.59 5.92
C ALA A 304 6.61 16.42 6.02
N ARG A 305 6.09 15.96 4.89
CA ARG A 305 5.19 14.79 4.83
C ARG A 305 5.90 13.51 5.30
N GLY A 306 7.13 13.27 4.85
CA GLY A 306 7.91 12.09 5.26
C GLY A 306 8.16 12.07 6.76
N GLN A 307 8.48 13.24 7.35
CA GLN A 307 8.67 13.37 8.80
C GLN A 307 7.37 13.13 9.57
N MET A 308 6.26 13.69 9.11
CA MET A 308 4.93 13.45 9.69
C MET A 308 4.54 11.96 9.63
N MET A 309 4.80 11.30 8.51
CA MET A 309 4.50 9.87 8.38
C MET A 309 5.37 9.01 9.29
N ASN A 310 6.65 9.36 9.49
CA ASN A 310 7.49 8.68 10.46
C ASN A 310 6.96 8.82 11.89
N GLU A 311 6.51 10.00 12.27
CA GLU A 311 5.91 10.24 13.57
C GLU A 311 4.58 9.49 13.72
N PHE A 312 3.73 9.50 12.70
CA PHE A 312 2.50 8.71 12.64
C PHE A 312 2.76 7.20 12.85
N GLU A 313 3.79 6.68 12.23
CA GLU A 313 4.20 5.28 12.37
C GLU A 313 5.00 5.01 13.67
N GLY A 314 5.25 6.03 14.49
CA GLY A 314 6.03 5.91 15.73
C GLY A 314 7.50 5.57 15.50
N LEU A 315 8.04 5.95 14.35
CA LEU A 315 9.44 5.76 13.99
C LEU A 315 10.31 6.88 14.60
N PRO A 316 11.63 6.63 14.81
CA PRO A 316 12.54 7.66 15.30
C PRO A 316 12.56 8.90 14.39
N PRO A 317 12.68 10.12 14.94
CA PRO A 317 12.67 11.35 14.15
C PRO A 317 13.76 11.42 13.08
N ASP A 318 14.86 10.69 13.26
CA ASP A 318 15.97 10.61 12.31
C ASP A 318 15.93 9.37 11.40
N PHE A 319 14.80 8.68 11.34
CA PHE A 319 14.63 7.47 10.54
C PHE A 319 15.03 7.66 9.07
N LEU A 320 14.55 8.75 8.43
CA LEU A 320 14.91 9.06 7.05
C LEU A 320 16.42 9.29 6.88
N ARG A 321 17.05 9.94 7.84
CA ARG A 321 18.50 10.19 7.81
C ARG A 321 19.31 8.91 8.01
N ARG A 322 18.82 7.99 8.84
CA ARG A 322 19.48 6.69 9.13
C ARG A 322 19.29 5.67 8.01
N TYR A 323 18.37 5.87 7.09
CA TYR A 323 18.08 4.88 6.04
C TYR A 323 19.33 4.45 5.24
N PRO A 324 20.17 5.36 4.71
CA PRO A 324 21.39 4.97 4.00
C PRO A 324 22.38 4.20 4.87
N GLU A 325 22.51 4.57 6.15
CA GLU A 325 23.39 3.88 7.11
C GLU A 325 22.88 2.44 7.35
N GLY A 326 21.58 2.27 7.58
CA GLY A 326 20.94 0.97 7.77
C GLY A 326 21.08 0.05 6.55
N ILE A 327 20.85 0.58 5.35
CA ILE A 327 21.02 -0.17 4.10
C ILE A 327 22.48 -0.59 3.89
N ASN A 328 23.45 0.31 4.12
CA ASN A 328 24.88 0.01 3.94
C ASN A 328 25.45 -0.96 5.00
N ALA A 329 24.81 -1.06 6.16
CA ALA A 329 25.22 -1.98 7.21
C ALA A 329 24.78 -3.45 6.96
N VAL A 330 23.83 -3.71 6.06
CA VAL A 330 23.32 -5.06 5.76
C VAL A 330 24.42 -5.94 5.20
N THR A 331 24.64 -7.12 5.75
CA THR A 331 25.62 -8.12 5.29
C THR A 331 24.97 -9.25 4.48
N ALA A 332 25.77 -10.06 3.81
CA ALA A 332 25.29 -11.26 3.11
C ALA A 332 24.68 -12.29 4.09
N GLU A 333 25.25 -12.38 5.29
CA GLU A 333 24.74 -13.21 6.39
C GLU A 333 23.38 -12.71 6.88
N ASP A 334 23.17 -11.39 6.98
CA ASP A 334 21.88 -10.81 7.32
C ASP A 334 20.82 -11.16 6.27
N LEU A 335 21.17 -11.07 4.98
CA LEU A 335 20.25 -11.44 3.89
C LEU A 335 19.86 -12.91 3.97
N GLN A 336 20.83 -13.82 4.20
CA GLN A 336 20.55 -15.24 4.32
C GLN A 336 19.69 -15.55 5.55
N ARG A 337 19.99 -14.94 6.69
CA ARG A 337 19.20 -15.06 7.93
C ARG A 337 17.77 -14.58 7.72
N VAL A 338 17.60 -13.40 7.15
CA VAL A 338 16.28 -12.82 6.88
C VAL A 338 15.50 -13.64 5.86
N ALA A 339 16.16 -14.13 4.80
CA ALA A 339 15.54 -15.04 3.86
C ALA A 339 15.07 -16.34 4.53
N ALA A 340 15.89 -16.94 5.41
CA ALA A 340 15.51 -18.15 6.14
C ALA A 340 14.35 -17.91 7.10
N THR A 341 14.29 -16.73 7.75
CA THR A 341 13.26 -16.38 8.72
C THR A 341 11.94 -16.04 8.05
N TRP A 342 11.96 -15.20 7.01
CA TRP A 342 10.77 -14.57 6.46
C TRP A 342 10.28 -15.17 5.14
N LEU A 343 11.12 -15.88 4.36
CA LEU A 343 10.69 -16.58 3.15
C LEU A 343 10.31 -18.05 3.45
N ASP A 344 9.80 -18.33 4.64
CA ASP A 344 9.44 -19.68 5.04
C ASP A 344 8.28 -20.23 4.20
N SER A 345 8.47 -21.42 3.65
CA SER A 345 7.45 -22.13 2.87
C SER A 345 6.21 -22.51 3.69
N GLY A 346 6.34 -22.61 5.03
CA GLY A 346 5.24 -22.93 5.96
C GLY A 346 4.17 -21.85 6.07
N TYR A 347 4.44 -20.62 5.64
CA TYR A 347 3.53 -19.48 5.77
C TYR A 347 3.22 -18.79 4.43
N ARG A 348 3.44 -19.50 3.32
CA ARG A 348 3.33 -18.96 1.97
C ARG A 348 1.90 -19.00 1.44
N THR A 349 1.42 -17.89 0.90
CA THR A 349 0.19 -17.79 0.11
C THR A 349 0.53 -17.74 -1.36
N ILE A 350 -0.03 -18.62 -2.17
CA ILE A 350 0.14 -18.65 -3.63
C ILE A 350 -1.21 -18.44 -4.29
N VAL A 351 -1.31 -17.42 -5.14
CA VAL A 351 -2.47 -17.16 -5.97
C VAL A 351 -2.03 -17.13 -7.42
N THR A 352 -2.76 -17.83 -8.28
CA THR A 352 -2.60 -17.72 -9.73
C THR A 352 -3.95 -17.47 -10.41
N LEU A 353 -3.97 -16.56 -11.37
CA LEU A 353 -5.13 -16.30 -12.22
C LEU A 353 -4.75 -16.56 -13.67
N GLY A 354 -5.56 -17.28 -14.43
CA GLY A 354 -5.30 -17.55 -15.81
C GLY A 354 -6.19 -18.66 -16.38
N ASP A 355 -5.98 -18.99 -17.64
CA ASP A 355 -6.67 -20.11 -18.30
C ASP A 355 -6.05 -21.44 -17.85
N SER A 356 -6.68 -22.04 -16.82
CA SER A 356 -6.19 -23.29 -16.20
C SER A 356 -6.20 -24.49 -17.17
N SER A 357 -6.99 -24.43 -18.26
CA SER A 357 -7.00 -25.48 -19.30
C SER A 357 -5.72 -25.48 -20.15
N ARG A 358 -4.96 -24.38 -20.11
CA ARG A 358 -3.74 -24.16 -20.89
C ARG A 358 -2.46 -24.22 -20.08
N PHE A 359 -2.53 -24.48 -18.78
CA PHE A 359 -1.33 -24.56 -17.95
C PHE A 359 -0.42 -25.70 -18.41
N ASP A 360 0.87 -25.41 -18.50
CA ASP A 360 1.91 -26.31 -18.99
C ASP A 360 2.11 -27.57 -18.14
N LYS A 361 1.75 -27.49 -16.83
CA LYS A 361 1.83 -28.61 -15.90
C LYS A 361 0.68 -28.54 -14.90
N PRO A 362 0.25 -29.68 -14.33
CA PRO A 362 -0.83 -29.69 -13.34
C PRO A 362 -0.41 -28.99 -12.04
N LEU A 363 -1.32 -28.18 -11.47
CA LEU A 363 -1.09 -27.45 -10.21
C LEU A 363 -0.86 -28.36 -9.00
N SER A 364 -1.27 -29.64 -9.06
CA SER A 364 -1.01 -30.65 -8.03
C SER A 364 0.49 -30.85 -7.73
N ARG A 365 1.38 -30.41 -8.62
CA ARG A 365 2.84 -30.41 -8.38
C ARG A 365 3.27 -29.52 -7.21
N PHE A 366 2.47 -28.50 -6.91
CA PHE A 366 2.72 -27.55 -5.82
C PHE A 366 2.03 -27.93 -4.50
N GLY A 367 1.47 -29.13 -4.43
CA GLY A 367 0.72 -29.65 -3.29
C GLY A 367 -0.80 -29.53 -3.51
N ALA A 368 -1.53 -29.30 -2.40
CA ALA A 368 -2.97 -29.07 -2.49
C ALA A 368 -3.25 -27.79 -3.30
N PHE A 369 -4.30 -27.82 -4.12
CA PHE A 369 -4.76 -26.63 -4.86
C PHE A 369 -6.28 -26.53 -4.81
N ARG A 370 -6.79 -25.31 -4.88
CA ARG A 370 -8.23 -25.03 -4.85
C ARG A 370 -8.57 -23.92 -5.83
N GLU A 371 -9.71 -24.05 -6.45
CA GLU A 371 -10.31 -22.94 -7.18
C GLU A 371 -10.87 -21.93 -6.19
N LEU A 372 -10.60 -20.67 -6.47
CA LEU A 372 -11.12 -19.54 -5.72
C LEU A 372 -12.25 -18.92 -6.53
N ASP A 373 -13.45 -18.99 -5.99
CA ASP A 373 -14.55 -18.20 -6.51
C ASP A 373 -14.35 -16.74 -6.11
N SER A 374 -14.19 -15.88 -7.11
CA SER A 374 -13.94 -14.46 -6.89
C SER A 374 -15.25 -13.67 -6.90
N ASP A 375 -16.13 -13.91 -5.94
CA ASP A 375 -17.33 -13.12 -5.69
C ASP A 375 -16.94 -11.69 -5.26
N LEU A 376 -17.55 -10.68 -5.94
CA LEU A 376 -17.26 -9.25 -5.74
C LEU A 376 -18.24 -8.58 -4.77
#